data_741777ab3e451db0676c1a18e6c9ae39
#
_entry.id   741777ab3e451db0676c1a18e6c9ae39
#
_cell.length_a   1.000
_cell.length_b   1.000
_cell.length_c   1.000
_cell.angle_alpha   90.00
_cell.angle_beta   90.00
_cell.angle_gamma   90.00
#
_symmetry.space_group_name_H-M   'P 1'
#
loop_
_entity.id
_entity.type
_entity.pdbx_description
1 polymer ?
#
loop_
_entity_poly.entity_id
_entity_poly.type
_entity_poly.pdbx_seq_one_letter_code
_entity_poly.pdbx_strand_id
1 'polypeptide(L)'
;MKKIQLALVAVILALFGMRLGTAQDQKPAMSFFVTGQGPGSGASLGGVDGADAYCQKLATAAGAGSRNWRAYLSVSAADGKPAVNARDRIGKGPWYNAKGVKVANDVANLHSDSNNLNKETALDEKGNRVNARSDKPNKHDILTGSQPDGTAYPASPNLTCQNWTVGNADKLPGAAQVGHHDREGNTPGVSSWNSAHASRGCGQEDLKASGGDGLFYCFLAQ
;
A
#
# COMPACT_ATOMS: atom_id res chain seq x y z
N MET A 1 -14.95 -81.67 -41.24
CA MET A 1 -13.96 -80.59 -41.38
C MET A 1 -14.47 -79.40 -40.58
N LYS A 2 -14.01 -79.26 -39.33
CA LYS A 2 -14.44 -78.16 -38.42
C LYS A 2 -13.40 -76.97 -38.54
N LYS A 3 -13.86 -75.79 -38.93
CA LYS A 3 -13.05 -74.56 -38.97
C LYS A 3 -13.01 -73.97 -37.57
N ILE A 4 -11.81 -73.88 -37.01
CA ILE A 4 -11.54 -73.18 -35.73
C ILE A 4 -11.33 -71.74 -36.05
N GLN A 5 -12.19 -70.82 -35.53
CA GLN A 5 -11.99 -69.41 -35.57
C GLN A 5 -11.18 -69.01 -34.35
N LEU A 6 -10.00 -68.42 -34.56
CA LEU A 6 -9.21 -67.73 -33.54
C LEU A 6 -9.77 -66.32 -33.33
N ALA A 7 -10.27 -66.06 -32.14
CA ALA A 7 -10.63 -64.70 -31.74
C ALA A 7 -9.39 -64.00 -31.13
N LEU A 8 -8.92 -62.93 -31.80
CA LEU A 8 -7.89 -62.04 -31.24
C LEU A 8 -8.57 -61.08 -30.24
N VAL A 9 -8.19 -61.19 -28.97
CA VAL A 9 -8.54 -60.22 -27.95
C VAL A 9 -7.48 -59.14 -27.93
N ALA A 10 -7.79 -57.96 -28.43
CA ALA A 10 -6.94 -56.78 -28.31
C ALA A 10 -7.14 -56.15 -26.92
N VAL A 11 -6.12 -56.24 -26.06
CA VAL A 11 -6.08 -55.56 -24.76
C VAL A 11 -5.56 -54.16 -25.01
N ILE A 12 -6.47 -53.15 -24.93
CA ILE A 12 -6.12 -51.74 -24.98
C ILE A 12 -5.69 -51.34 -23.55
N LEU A 13 -4.38 -51.25 -23.32
CA LEU A 13 -3.84 -50.59 -22.12
C LEU A 13 -4.02 -49.07 -22.24
N ALA A 14 -5.06 -48.52 -21.57
CA ALA A 14 -5.19 -47.11 -21.37
C ALA A 14 -4.13 -46.64 -20.35
N LEU A 15 -3.03 -46.09 -20.84
CA LEU A 15 -2.04 -45.40 -20.02
C LEU A 15 -2.64 -44.09 -19.51
N PHE A 16 -3.22 -44.13 -18.32
CA PHE A 16 -3.57 -42.95 -17.56
C PHE A 16 -2.24 -42.24 -17.15
N GLY A 17 -1.75 -41.34 -17.99
CA GLY A 17 -0.63 -40.45 -17.64
C GLY A 17 -1.08 -39.50 -16.53
N MET A 18 -0.82 -39.88 -15.27
CA MET A 18 -0.83 -38.91 -14.16
C MET A 18 0.20 -37.86 -14.46
N ARG A 19 -0.24 -36.69 -14.96
CA ARG A 19 0.56 -35.46 -14.92
C ARG A 19 0.70 -35.11 -13.45
N LEU A 20 1.84 -35.44 -12.86
CA LEU A 20 2.34 -34.80 -11.65
C LEU A 20 2.56 -33.32 -12.01
N GLY A 21 1.50 -32.52 -11.82
CA GLY A 21 1.64 -31.07 -11.86
C GLY A 21 2.57 -30.70 -10.73
N THR A 22 3.80 -30.26 -11.06
CA THR A 22 4.65 -29.56 -10.11
C THR A 22 3.83 -28.37 -9.61
N ALA A 23 3.50 -28.36 -8.31
CA ALA A 23 2.95 -27.18 -7.68
C ALA A 23 4.00 -26.10 -7.88
N GLN A 24 3.80 -25.22 -8.86
CA GLN A 24 4.57 -23.99 -8.93
C GLN A 24 4.25 -23.25 -7.63
N ASP A 25 5.28 -22.96 -6.85
CA ASP A 25 5.20 -22.04 -5.70
C ASP A 25 4.62 -20.73 -6.21
N GLN A 26 3.29 -20.60 -6.11
CA GLN A 26 2.63 -19.37 -6.55
C GLN A 26 3.03 -18.28 -5.57
N LYS A 27 3.76 -17.33 -6.09
CA LYS A 27 4.11 -16.10 -5.40
C LYS A 27 2.87 -15.50 -4.72
N PRO A 28 2.95 -15.12 -3.43
CA PRO A 28 1.83 -14.49 -2.75
C PRO A 28 1.29 -13.29 -3.52
N ALA A 29 -0.03 -13.19 -3.63
CA ALA A 29 -0.66 -12.09 -4.33
C ALA A 29 -0.41 -10.76 -3.61
N MET A 30 -0.15 -9.70 -4.39
CA MET A 30 0.06 -8.35 -3.86
C MET A 30 -1.10 -7.95 -2.95
N SER A 31 -0.77 -7.42 -1.77
CA SER A 31 -1.73 -6.90 -0.79
C SER A 31 -1.26 -5.59 -0.14
N PHE A 32 -0.15 -5.04 -0.64
CA PHE A 32 0.43 -3.76 -0.25
C PHE A 32 1.17 -3.13 -1.43
N PHE A 33 1.08 -1.80 -1.56
CA PHE A 33 1.93 -0.99 -2.43
C PHE A 33 1.98 0.48 -1.97
N VAL A 34 3.00 1.21 -2.40
CA VAL A 34 3.03 2.68 -2.39
C VAL A 34 2.46 3.15 -3.72
N THR A 35 1.63 4.20 -3.77
CA THR A 35 1.15 4.72 -5.06
C THR A 35 2.34 5.17 -5.91
N GLY A 36 2.45 4.68 -7.15
CA GLY A 36 3.55 5.02 -8.06
C GLY A 36 3.56 6.49 -8.48
N GLN A 37 2.40 7.14 -8.37
CA GLN A 37 2.21 8.58 -8.55
C GLN A 37 1.10 9.08 -7.63
N GLY A 38 1.19 10.33 -7.19
CA GLY A 38 0.11 11.02 -6.50
C GLY A 38 -0.95 11.53 -7.48
N PRO A 39 -2.14 11.92 -6.99
CA PRO A 39 -3.19 12.52 -7.85
C PRO A 39 -2.81 13.87 -8.48
N GLY A 40 -1.74 14.55 -7.97
CA GLY A 40 -1.27 15.83 -8.50
C GLY A 40 -1.98 17.06 -7.92
N SER A 41 -2.87 16.86 -6.95
CA SER A 41 -3.62 17.92 -6.27
C SER A 41 -3.14 18.20 -4.84
N GLY A 42 -1.87 17.87 -4.55
CA GLY A 42 -1.36 17.93 -3.19
C GLY A 42 -2.03 16.87 -2.31
N ALA A 43 -2.40 17.27 -1.10
CA ALA A 43 -3.11 16.42 -0.15
C ALA A 43 -4.64 16.45 -0.30
N SER A 44 -5.18 17.15 -1.32
CA SER A 44 -6.60 17.10 -1.67
C SER A 44 -6.90 15.82 -2.44
N LEU A 45 -7.25 14.78 -1.71
CA LEU A 45 -7.48 13.41 -2.25
C LEU A 45 -8.96 13.11 -2.49
N GLY A 46 -9.86 14.08 -2.22
CA GLY A 46 -11.30 13.85 -2.16
C GLY A 46 -11.73 13.16 -0.85
N GLY A 47 -11.02 13.48 0.24
CA GLY A 47 -11.17 12.79 1.50
C GLY A 47 -10.57 11.38 1.48
N VAL A 48 -10.84 10.63 2.53
CA VAL A 48 -10.35 9.24 2.63
C VAL A 48 -11.01 8.31 1.61
N ASP A 49 -12.25 8.58 1.23
CA ASP A 49 -12.97 7.78 0.23
C ASP A 49 -12.39 7.97 -1.17
N GLY A 50 -11.99 9.20 -1.51
CA GLY A 50 -11.29 9.48 -2.77
C GLY A 50 -9.92 8.81 -2.82
N ALA A 51 -9.18 8.79 -1.71
CA ALA A 51 -7.92 8.07 -1.60
C ALA A 51 -8.10 6.54 -1.75
N ASP A 52 -9.16 5.97 -1.16
CA ASP A 52 -9.50 4.54 -1.33
C ASP A 52 -9.82 4.22 -2.80
N ALA A 53 -10.63 5.06 -3.45
CA ALA A 53 -10.94 4.90 -4.86
C ALA A 53 -9.68 4.98 -5.73
N TYR A 54 -8.72 5.82 -5.36
CA TYR A 54 -7.44 5.92 -6.06
C TYR A 54 -6.59 4.65 -5.86
N CYS A 55 -6.50 4.10 -4.64
CA CYS A 55 -5.87 2.80 -4.39
C CYS A 55 -6.52 1.69 -5.22
N GLN A 56 -7.85 1.64 -5.25
CA GLN A 56 -8.61 0.65 -6.03
C GLN A 56 -8.32 0.77 -7.53
N LYS A 57 -8.26 2.00 -8.06
CA LYS A 57 -7.92 2.28 -9.46
C LYS A 57 -6.53 1.76 -9.82
N LEU A 58 -5.51 2.08 -9.02
CA LEU A 58 -4.14 1.63 -9.26
C LEU A 58 -4.01 0.10 -9.15
N ALA A 59 -4.61 -0.51 -8.14
CA ALA A 59 -4.65 -1.95 -7.99
C ALA A 59 -5.33 -2.65 -9.17
N THR A 60 -6.42 -2.08 -9.69
CA THR A 60 -7.11 -2.60 -10.88
C THR A 60 -6.22 -2.54 -12.12
N ALA A 61 -5.53 -1.42 -12.33
CA ALA A 61 -4.58 -1.27 -13.43
C ALA A 61 -3.38 -2.24 -13.34
N ALA A 62 -3.04 -2.66 -12.13
CA ALA A 62 -1.98 -3.66 -11.86
C ALA A 62 -2.49 -5.12 -11.83
N GLY A 63 -3.76 -5.38 -12.20
CA GLY A 63 -4.35 -6.71 -12.22
C GLY A 63 -4.78 -7.27 -10.85
N ALA A 64 -4.81 -6.43 -9.80
CA ALA A 64 -5.19 -6.80 -8.44
C ALA A 64 -6.54 -6.19 -7.99
N GLY A 65 -7.36 -5.72 -8.92
CA GLY A 65 -8.59 -4.98 -8.67
C GLY A 65 -9.79 -5.79 -8.18
N SER A 66 -9.72 -7.12 -8.18
CA SER A 66 -10.83 -7.99 -7.70
C SER A 66 -11.01 -7.98 -6.18
N ARG A 67 -10.13 -7.30 -5.46
CA ARG A 67 -10.12 -7.20 -4.00
C ARG A 67 -10.28 -5.74 -3.57
N ASN A 68 -10.70 -5.53 -2.32
CA ASN A 68 -10.98 -4.19 -1.76
C ASN A 68 -9.69 -3.54 -1.24
N TRP A 69 -9.32 -2.40 -1.80
CA TRP A 69 -8.11 -1.66 -1.44
C TRP A 69 -8.44 -0.38 -0.69
N ARG A 70 -7.65 -0.08 0.33
CA ARG A 70 -7.80 1.13 1.14
C ARG A 70 -6.48 1.86 1.33
N ALA A 71 -6.57 3.18 1.37
CA ALA A 71 -5.46 4.03 1.73
C ALA A 71 -5.16 3.95 3.23
N TYR A 72 -3.90 3.86 3.59
CA TYR A 72 -3.43 3.98 4.98
C TYR A 72 -3.37 5.47 5.36
N LEU A 73 -4.49 6.02 5.69
CA LEU A 73 -4.65 7.42 6.06
C LEU A 73 -5.53 7.52 7.31
N SER A 74 -5.06 8.26 8.32
CA SER A 74 -5.89 8.62 9.47
C SER A 74 -6.77 9.83 9.13
N VAL A 75 -7.90 9.94 9.84
CA VAL A 75 -8.83 11.07 9.78
C VAL A 75 -8.95 11.65 11.18
N SER A 76 -8.73 12.94 11.34
CA SER A 76 -8.93 13.63 12.61
C SER A 76 -10.41 13.78 12.94
N ALA A 77 -10.76 13.79 14.22
CA ALA A 77 -12.13 14.10 14.63
C ALA A 77 -12.54 15.49 14.13
N ALA A 78 -13.69 15.61 13.50
CA ALA A 78 -14.22 16.86 12.98
C ALA A 78 -15.76 16.78 12.83
N ASP A 79 -16.43 17.91 12.94
CA ASP A 79 -17.88 18.04 12.69
C ASP A 79 -18.74 17.01 13.45
N GLY A 80 -18.38 16.74 14.70
CA GLY A 80 -19.05 15.75 15.55
C GLY A 80 -18.79 14.28 15.19
N LYS A 81 -17.96 14.03 14.18
CA LYS A 81 -17.53 12.66 13.80
C LYS A 81 -16.25 12.27 14.55
N PRO A 82 -16.14 11.02 15.02
CA PRO A 82 -14.94 10.53 15.66
C PRO A 82 -13.76 10.46 14.69
N ALA A 83 -12.54 10.46 15.23
CA ALA A 83 -11.33 10.16 14.48
C ALA A 83 -11.38 8.73 13.92
N VAL A 84 -10.68 8.51 12.79
CA VAL A 84 -10.49 7.19 12.17
C VAL A 84 -9.00 6.90 12.13
N ASN A 85 -8.59 5.80 12.72
CA ASN A 85 -7.19 5.37 12.71
C ASN A 85 -6.85 4.66 11.39
N ALA A 86 -5.71 4.96 10.81
CA ALA A 86 -5.25 4.29 9.59
C ALA A 86 -5.09 2.77 9.81
N ARG A 87 -4.58 2.35 10.97
CA ARG A 87 -4.40 0.95 11.34
C ARG A 87 -5.67 0.11 11.33
N ASP A 88 -6.82 0.74 11.57
CA ASP A 88 -8.11 0.05 11.67
C ASP A 88 -8.80 -0.10 10.29
N ARG A 89 -8.21 0.49 9.26
CA ARG A 89 -8.75 0.51 7.89
C ARG A 89 -8.19 -0.58 6.99
N ILE A 90 -7.06 -1.15 7.33
CA ILE A 90 -6.19 -1.94 6.43
C ILE A 90 -6.27 -3.46 6.60
N GLY A 91 -7.26 -4.01 7.24
CA GLY A 91 -7.33 -5.45 7.49
C GLY A 91 -6.30 -5.95 8.52
N LYS A 92 -6.00 -7.25 8.51
CA LYS A 92 -5.22 -7.91 9.56
C LYS A 92 -3.84 -8.42 9.11
N GLY A 93 -3.55 -8.42 7.81
CA GLY A 93 -2.33 -9.01 7.23
C GLY A 93 -2.43 -10.53 7.01
N PRO A 94 -1.36 -11.22 6.65
CA PRO A 94 -0.08 -10.63 6.27
C PRO A 94 -0.15 -9.86 4.95
N TRP A 95 0.75 -8.88 4.79
CA TRP A 95 0.79 -8.07 3.56
C TRP A 95 2.07 -8.32 2.76
N TYR A 96 1.89 -8.38 1.44
CA TYR A 96 2.94 -8.66 0.46
C TYR A 96 2.98 -7.58 -0.62
N ASN A 97 4.16 -7.15 -1.00
CA ASN A 97 4.33 -6.19 -2.10
C ASN A 97 4.10 -6.84 -3.48
N ALA A 98 4.18 -6.04 -4.54
CA ALA A 98 3.98 -6.50 -5.92
C ALA A 98 4.96 -7.60 -6.38
N LYS A 99 6.07 -7.80 -5.69
CA LYS A 99 7.01 -8.92 -5.93
C LYS A 99 6.78 -10.13 -5.02
N GLY A 100 5.73 -10.12 -4.19
CA GLY A 100 5.40 -11.21 -3.25
C GLY A 100 6.33 -11.26 -2.04
N VAL A 101 7.09 -10.19 -1.77
CA VAL A 101 7.89 -10.06 -0.55
C VAL A 101 6.96 -9.60 0.57
N LYS A 102 6.98 -10.29 1.70
CA LYS A 102 6.20 -9.95 2.86
C LYS A 102 6.75 -8.67 3.50
N VAL A 103 5.87 -7.67 3.70
CA VAL A 103 6.21 -6.39 4.34
C VAL A 103 5.86 -6.37 5.82
N ALA A 104 4.80 -7.09 6.22
CA ALA A 104 4.44 -7.28 7.62
C ALA A 104 3.56 -8.54 7.81
N ASN A 105 3.60 -9.11 9.02
CA ASN A 105 2.80 -10.28 9.37
C ASN A 105 1.35 -9.91 9.75
N ASP A 106 1.22 -8.81 10.49
CA ASP A 106 -0.04 -8.32 11.06
C ASP A 106 0.09 -6.84 11.44
N VAL A 107 -0.98 -6.26 11.99
CA VAL A 107 -1.01 -4.84 12.39
C VAL A 107 0.03 -4.53 13.46
N ALA A 108 0.27 -5.40 14.42
CA ALA A 108 1.25 -5.17 15.47
C ALA A 108 2.69 -5.17 14.93
N ASN A 109 3.01 -6.15 14.08
CA ASN A 109 4.30 -6.21 13.40
C ASN A 109 4.50 -5.01 12.47
N LEU A 110 3.47 -4.57 11.72
CA LEU A 110 3.55 -3.41 10.83
C LEU A 110 3.96 -2.14 11.58
N HIS A 111 3.48 -1.94 12.80
CA HIS A 111 3.77 -0.77 13.64
C HIS A 111 4.95 -0.98 14.62
N SER A 112 5.72 -2.04 14.42
CA SER A 112 6.96 -2.29 15.17
C SER A 112 8.20 -2.01 14.32
N ASP A 113 9.35 -1.97 14.96
CA ASP A 113 10.64 -1.82 14.26
C ASP A 113 11.03 -3.06 13.44
N SER A 114 10.37 -4.20 13.66
CA SER A 114 10.63 -5.47 12.97
C SER A 114 9.81 -5.67 11.69
N ASN A 115 9.01 -4.69 11.24
CA ASN A 115 8.39 -4.75 9.92
C ASN A 115 9.46 -4.69 8.81
N ASN A 116 9.11 -5.18 7.63
CA ASN A 116 10.03 -5.23 6.49
C ASN A 116 9.73 -4.11 5.47
N LEU A 117 9.25 -2.94 5.92
CA LEU A 117 9.13 -1.76 5.06
C LEU A 117 10.45 -1.01 5.01
N ASN A 118 11.01 -0.88 3.83
CA ASN A 118 12.25 -0.19 3.55
C ASN A 118 12.32 0.16 2.06
N LYS A 119 13.39 0.83 1.64
CA LYS A 119 13.66 1.26 0.26
C LYS A 119 13.48 0.15 -0.80
N GLU A 120 13.77 -1.12 -0.46
CA GLU A 120 13.72 -2.23 -1.43
C GLU A 120 12.36 -2.94 -1.44
N THR A 121 11.56 -2.77 -0.40
CA THR A 121 10.29 -3.50 -0.24
C THR A 121 9.05 -2.62 -0.38
N ALA A 122 9.17 -1.31 -0.15
CA ALA A 122 8.11 -0.33 -0.36
C ALA A 122 7.97 -0.01 -1.87
N LEU A 123 7.45 -0.97 -2.62
CA LEU A 123 7.29 -0.91 -4.08
C LEU A 123 5.97 -0.28 -4.48
N ASP A 124 5.92 0.28 -5.70
CA ASP A 124 4.67 0.73 -6.31
C ASP A 124 3.77 -0.45 -6.74
N GLU A 125 2.59 -0.16 -7.24
CA GLU A 125 1.60 -1.14 -7.73
C GLU A 125 2.12 -1.99 -8.89
N LYS A 126 3.16 -1.54 -9.60
CA LYS A 126 3.80 -2.25 -10.73
C LYS A 126 5.06 -3.01 -10.32
N GLY A 127 5.45 -2.90 -9.05
CA GLY A 127 6.67 -3.53 -8.52
C GLY A 127 7.95 -2.74 -8.77
N ASN A 128 7.86 -1.46 -9.12
CA ASN A 128 9.02 -0.58 -9.22
C ASN A 128 9.38 -0.01 -7.86
N ARG A 129 10.64 0.35 -7.67
CA ARG A 129 11.07 1.11 -6.50
C ARG A 129 10.53 2.53 -6.59
N VAL A 130 10.02 3.03 -5.48
CA VAL A 130 9.73 4.45 -5.30
C VAL A 130 11.04 5.17 -4.97
N ASN A 131 11.23 6.37 -5.52
CA ASN A 131 12.42 7.17 -5.25
C ASN A 131 12.55 7.45 -3.76
N ALA A 132 13.72 7.17 -3.22
CA ALA A 132 14.10 7.39 -1.83
C ALA A 132 14.66 8.81 -1.62
N ARG A 133 15.06 9.13 -0.38
CA ARG A 133 15.62 10.43 0.01
C ARG A 133 16.83 10.84 -0.84
N SER A 134 17.70 9.90 -1.19
CA SER A 134 18.91 10.17 -1.98
C SER A 134 18.66 10.23 -3.48
N ASP A 135 17.48 9.83 -3.96
CA ASP A 135 17.15 9.80 -5.37
C ASP A 135 16.63 11.18 -5.86
N LYS A 136 16.60 11.40 -7.16
CA LYS A 136 16.08 12.62 -7.79
C LYS A 136 14.99 12.28 -8.80
N PRO A 137 13.78 12.86 -8.68
CA PRO A 137 13.32 13.67 -7.54
C PRO A 137 13.18 12.83 -6.27
N ASN A 138 13.38 13.46 -5.09
CA ASN A 138 13.09 12.84 -3.82
C ASN A 138 11.56 12.65 -3.67
N LYS A 139 11.12 11.43 -3.26
CA LYS A 139 9.70 11.07 -3.06
C LYS A 139 9.50 10.21 -1.82
N HIS A 140 10.40 10.33 -0.84
CA HIS A 140 10.38 9.40 0.29
C HIS A 140 9.28 9.70 1.32
N ASP A 141 8.75 10.93 1.34
CA ASP A 141 7.65 11.30 2.23
C ASP A 141 6.32 10.76 1.70
N ILE A 142 5.66 9.97 2.51
CA ILE A 142 4.39 9.32 2.20
C ILE A 142 3.31 9.87 3.15
N LEU A 143 2.19 10.32 2.61
CA LEU A 143 1.06 10.84 3.38
C LEU A 143 0.46 9.73 4.26
N THR A 144 0.22 10.03 5.54
CA THR A 144 -0.38 9.08 6.49
C THR A 144 -1.34 9.72 7.48
N GLY A 145 -1.06 10.95 7.97
CA GLY A 145 -1.82 11.60 9.03
C GLY A 145 -1.84 10.82 10.34
N SER A 146 -0.87 9.94 10.56
CA SER A 146 -0.91 8.93 11.61
C SER A 146 0.22 9.10 12.62
N GLN A 147 -0.06 8.76 13.87
CA GLN A 147 0.94 8.53 14.91
C GLN A 147 1.75 7.24 14.62
N PRO A 148 2.90 7.01 15.28
CA PRO A 148 3.72 5.82 15.01
C PRO A 148 2.97 4.49 15.17
N ASP A 149 2.01 4.41 16.07
CA ASP A 149 1.19 3.22 16.31
C ASP A 149 0.02 3.08 15.31
N GLY A 150 -0.13 4.00 14.36
CA GLY A 150 -1.18 4.02 13.34
C GLY A 150 -2.51 4.62 13.78
N THR A 151 -2.57 5.22 14.97
CA THR A 151 -3.75 5.98 15.43
C THR A 151 -3.75 7.40 14.85
N ALA A 152 -4.91 8.03 14.84
CA ALA A 152 -5.05 9.41 14.41
C ALA A 152 -4.42 10.38 15.42
N TYR A 153 -3.88 11.49 14.93
CA TYR A 153 -3.52 12.62 15.78
C TYR A 153 -4.78 13.33 16.31
N PRO A 154 -4.69 14.07 17.44
CA PRO A 154 -5.71 15.02 17.85
C PRO A 154 -6.06 15.99 16.70
N ALA A 155 -7.26 16.56 16.73
CA ALA A 155 -7.71 17.48 15.68
C ALA A 155 -6.89 18.77 15.57
N SER A 156 -6.15 19.13 16.62
CA SER A 156 -5.25 20.28 16.64
C SER A 156 -3.88 19.89 17.19
N PRO A 157 -2.78 20.22 16.50
CA PRO A 157 -2.74 20.82 15.15
C PRO A 157 -3.29 19.89 14.07
N ASN A 158 -3.87 20.45 13.00
CA ASN A 158 -4.35 19.65 11.87
C ASN A 158 -3.18 19.07 11.09
N LEU A 159 -3.04 17.74 11.11
CA LEU A 159 -1.98 16.97 10.44
C LEU A 159 -2.51 16.04 9.34
N THR A 160 -3.71 16.34 8.83
CA THR A 160 -4.40 15.57 7.78
C THR A 160 -4.84 16.43 6.60
N CYS A 161 -4.36 17.69 6.49
CA CYS A 161 -4.82 18.63 5.47
C CYS A 161 -6.36 18.68 5.37
N GLN A 162 -7.02 18.96 6.50
CA GLN A 162 -8.48 18.98 6.63
C GLN A 162 -9.09 17.64 6.16
N ASN A 163 -8.58 16.56 6.73
CA ASN A 163 -9.03 15.21 6.38
C ASN A 163 -8.96 14.91 4.88
N TRP A 164 -7.83 15.30 4.25
CA TRP A 164 -7.50 15.02 2.85
C TRP A 164 -8.39 15.73 1.84
N THR A 165 -8.87 16.93 2.20
CA THR A 165 -9.70 17.77 1.32
C THR A 165 -9.03 19.06 0.88
N VAL A 166 -7.91 19.45 1.49
CA VAL A 166 -7.15 20.67 1.20
C VAL A 166 -5.88 20.35 0.43
N GLY A 167 -5.61 21.11 -0.62
CA GLY A 167 -4.45 20.95 -1.51
C GLY A 167 -4.04 22.24 -2.22
N ASN A 168 -3.73 22.15 -3.52
CA ASN A 168 -3.12 23.24 -4.31
C ASN A 168 -3.92 24.55 -4.37
N ALA A 169 -5.26 24.44 -4.39
CA ALA A 169 -6.14 25.61 -4.55
C ALA A 169 -6.36 26.37 -3.24
N ASP A 170 -5.98 25.77 -2.12
CA ASP A 170 -6.36 26.25 -0.80
C ASP A 170 -5.14 26.85 -0.11
N LYS A 171 -5.21 28.13 0.20
CA LYS A 171 -4.21 28.82 1.04
C LYS A 171 -4.51 28.65 2.54
N LEU A 172 -5.15 27.55 2.91
CA LEU A 172 -5.50 27.28 4.29
C LEU A 172 -4.29 26.71 5.05
N PRO A 173 -4.10 27.12 6.32
CA PRO A 173 -3.04 26.57 7.14
C PRO A 173 -3.30 25.09 7.40
N GLY A 174 -2.25 24.29 7.40
CA GLY A 174 -2.29 22.87 7.71
C GLY A 174 -1.07 22.17 7.17
N ALA A 175 -0.91 20.95 7.58
CA ALA A 175 0.13 20.05 7.11
C ALA A 175 -0.41 18.63 7.07
N ALA A 176 0.28 17.74 6.38
CA ALA A 176 0.07 16.31 6.50
C ALA A 176 1.20 15.69 7.32
N GLN A 177 0.89 14.86 8.30
CA GLN A 177 1.90 13.96 8.85
C GLN A 177 2.32 12.99 7.76
N VAL A 178 3.63 12.84 7.58
CA VAL A 178 4.22 11.93 6.60
C VAL A 178 5.11 10.89 7.27
N GLY A 179 5.30 9.76 6.62
CA GLY A 179 6.28 8.75 6.97
C GLY A 179 7.31 8.57 5.86
N HIS A 180 8.44 7.97 6.15
CA HIS A 180 9.51 7.69 5.20
C HIS A 180 9.48 6.23 4.75
N HIS A 181 9.06 5.96 3.51
CA HIS A 181 8.98 4.59 3.01
C HIS A 181 10.32 3.86 2.98
N ASP A 182 11.41 4.60 2.84
CA ASP A 182 12.78 4.10 2.84
C ASP A 182 13.38 3.96 4.25
N ARG A 183 12.70 4.52 5.27
CA ARG A 183 13.16 4.61 6.67
C ARG A 183 14.51 5.33 6.81
N GLU A 184 14.89 6.14 5.83
CA GLU A 184 16.08 6.97 5.91
C GLU A 184 15.81 8.20 6.81
N GLY A 185 16.69 8.42 7.80
CA GLY A 185 16.63 9.55 8.71
C GLY A 185 17.75 9.47 9.73
N ASN A 186 18.20 10.63 10.22
CA ASN A 186 19.39 10.74 11.09
C ASN A 186 19.04 10.84 12.58
N THR A 187 17.74 10.85 12.93
CA THR A 187 17.25 11.01 14.30
C THR A 187 16.16 9.99 14.60
N PRO A 188 16.05 9.50 15.86
CA PRO A 188 14.92 8.69 16.28
C PRO A 188 13.58 9.35 15.93
N GLY A 189 12.65 8.58 15.38
CA GLY A 189 11.35 9.07 14.89
C GLY A 189 11.36 9.50 13.44
N VAL A 190 12.42 10.11 12.94
CA VAL A 190 12.54 10.52 11.51
C VAL A 190 12.66 9.33 10.55
N SER A 191 13.03 8.15 11.06
CA SER A 191 13.04 6.90 10.30
C SER A 191 11.73 6.14 10.33
N SER A 192 10.66 6.71 10.90
CA SER A 192 9.35 6.06 10.94
C SER A 192 8.74 5.97 9.54
N TRP A 193 8.28 4.77 9.18
CA TRP A 193 7.63 4.56 7.89
C TRP A 193 6.29 5.30 7.75
N ASN A 194 5.62 5.59 8.88
CA ASN A 194 4.29 6.19 8.90
C ASN A 194 4.17 7.50 9.68
N SER A 195 5.20 7.93 10.42
CA SER A 195 5.10 9.11 11.29
C SER A 195 6.46 9.76 11.52
N ALA A 196 7.05 10.34 10.48
CA ALA A 196 8.38 10.96 10.54
C ALA A 196 8.32 12.45 10.91
N HIS A 197 7.56 13.26 10.18
CA HIS A 197 7.40 14.69 10.42
C HIS A 197 6.14 15.24 9.71
N ALA A 198 5.79 16.48 9.98
CA ALA A 198 4.77 17.21 9.25
C ALA A 198 5.33 17.76 7.93
N SER A 199 4.53 17.76 6.87
CA SER A 199 4.85 18.44 5.61
C SER A 199 4.88 19.95 5.78
N ARG A 200 5.47 20.68 4.83
CA ARG A 200 5.52 22.16 4.85
C ARG A 200 4.15 22.81 4.62
N GLY A 201 3.24 22.09 4.03
CA GLY A 201 1.88 22.52 3.72
C GLY A 201 1.13 21.40 3.01
N CYS A 202 -0.04 21.72 2.47
CA CYS A 202 -0.95 20.75 1.84
C CYS A 202 -0.89 20.78 0.31
N GLY A 203 -0.28 21.80 -0.29
CA GLY A 203 -0.13 21.93 -1.74
C GLY A 203 0.89 20.97 -2.32
N GLN A 204 0.79 20.68 -3.62
CA GLN A 204 1.72 19.76 -4.31
C GLN A 204 3.17 20.23 -4.19
N GLU A 205 3.42 21.52 -4.33
CA GLU A 205 4.78 22.07 -4.22
C GLU A 205 5.29 22.04 -2.77
N ASP A 206 4.41 22.20 -1.78
CA ASP A 206 4.77 22.06 -0.36
C ASP A 206 5.16 20.61 -0.03
N LEU A 207 4.43 19.64 -0.57
CA LEU A 207 4.75 18.22 -0.41
C LEU A 207 6.10 17.87 -1.07
N LYS A 208 6.35 18.37 -2.28
CA LYS A 208 7.66 18.20 -2.95
C LYS A 208 8.80 18.88 -2.17
N ALA A 209 8.55 20.06 -1.64
CA ALA A 209 9.53 20.79 -0.84
C ALA A 209 9.82 20.13 0.52
N SER A 210 8.92 19.24 0.99
CA SER A 210 9.13 18.40 2.16
C SER A 210 9.98 17.15 1.85
N GLY A 211 9.92 16.65 0.62
CA GLY A 211 10.59 15.40 0.21
C GLY A 211 9.62 14.33 -0.32
N GLY A 212 8.38 14.72 -0.61
CA GLY A 212 7.33 13.85 -1.12
C GLY A 212 6.85 14.21 -2.52
N ASP A 213 5.74 13.61 -2.93
CA ASP A 213 5.04 13.90 -4.19
C ASP A 213 3.53 13.60 -4.10
N GLY A 214 2.96 13.67 -2.90
CA GLY A 214 1.56 13.33 -2.66
C GLY A 214 1.27 11.83 -2.75
N LEU A 215 2.26 10.98 -2.50
CA LEU A 215 2.13 9.53 -2.47
C LEU A 215 1.52 9.06 -1.14
N PHE A 216 0.85 7.90 -1.15
CA PHE A 216 0.35 7.25 0.04
C PHE A 216 0.37 5.72 -0.10
N TYR A 217 0.27 5.02 1.03
CA TYR A 217 0.25 3.57 1.05
C TYR A 217 -1.15 3.04 0.78
N CYS A 218 -1.22 1.96 0.03
CA CYS A 218 -2.43 1.20 -0.24
C CYS A 218 -2.31 -0.22 0.31
N PHE A 219 -3.30 -0.63 1.08
CA PHE A 219 -3.37 -1.96 1.68
C PHE A 219 -4.68 -2.65 1.28
N LEU A 220 -4.61 -3.96 1.19
CA LEU A 220 -5.80 -4.78 1.06
C LEU A 220 -6.58 -4.73 2.37
N ALA A 221 -7.83 -4.28 2.32
CA ALA A 221 -8.80 -4.43 3.38
C ALA A 221 -9.46 -5.81 3.25
N GLN A 222 -9.53 -6.54 4.33
CA GLN A 222 -10.22 -7.84 4.41
C GLN A 222 -11.60 -7.66 5.01
#